data_395a6017db3ccc5ca9feed600ee1cd6e
#
_entry.id   395a6017db3ccc5ca9feed600ee1cd6e
#
_cell.length_a   1.000
_cell.length_b   1.000
_cell.length_c   1.000
_cell.angle_alpha   90.00
_cell.angle_beta   90.00
_cell.angle_gamma   90.00
#
_symmetry.space_group_name_H-M   'P 1'
#
loop_
_entity.id
_entity.type
_entity.pdbx_description
1 polymer ?
#
loop_
_entity_poly.entity_id
_entity_poly.type
_entity_poly.pdbx_seq_one_letter_code
_entity_poly.pdbx_strand_id
1 'polypeptide(L)'
;MIRHLRWKVVATNMLLISLVLLAVFAAVFFISRDNYRKNVQQQLYQALEQGDYGISQPGVDSIPCFVAEVYGSGTVRVAGNSYYDLSDETRLADIVTAALHRTADSGTLDEYHLRYLRQTGYATTAIAFTDTYLEYTSLRTLLSACSLVGSVALVVLFLCSYLLSGVVTKPVGAAWAQQEQFLSDASHELKTPLTVILSSADLLRRSAAPEQEAYIDNIQAESRRMRALVEDMLTLFRAQKSAGALPDTVANVSETAVTATLRFEPVAFEAGHLLEYDIAPGLSARGNGARLGQALAVLLDNAVKYAAPGTPIQLDAVRQGSRAVLAVTNRGEDIPADKLPHIFDRFYRADEARTDGSSFGLGLAIAKAIVDAHRGTIRCESGGGVTRFIISLPLAAGKQERGTDHV
;
A
#
# COMPACT_ATOMS: atom_id res chain seq x y z
N MET A 1 -1.08 17.91 -4.57
CA MET A 1 -0.77 17.18 -3.35
C MET A 1 -0.26 15.75 -3.63
N ILE A 2 -0.95 14.91 -4.38
CA ILE A 2 -0.60 13.50 -4.68
C ILE A 2 0.76 13.35 -5.40
N ARG A 3 1.06 14.22 -6.38
CA ARG A 3 2.36 14.24 -7.08
C ARG A 3 3.54 14.46 -6.10
N HIS A 4 3.38 15.35 -5.14
CA HIS A 4 4.39 15.61 -4.11
C HIS A 4 4.58 14.43 -3.16
N LEU A 5 3.48 13.77 -2.76
CA LEU A 5 3.53 12.57 -1.91
C LEU A 5 4.26 11.42 -2.63
N ARG A 6 3.93 11.20 -3.91
CA ARG A 6 4.58 10.20 -4.75
C ARG A 6 6.10 10.40 -4.82
N TRP A 7 6.55 11.63 -5.10
CA TRP A 7 7.97 11.95 -5.16
C TRP A 7 8.67 11.81 -3.80
N LYS A 8 8.01 12.17 -2.70
CA LYS A 8 8.56 11.95 -1.35
C LYS A 8 8.79 10.46 -1.08
N VAL A 9 7.82 9.60 -1.38
CA VAL A 9 7.94 8.15 -1.19
C VAL A 9 9.09 7.59 -2.04
N VAL A 10 9.16 7.96 -3.33
CA VAL A 10 10.25 7.53 -4.22
C VAL A 10 11.60 8.01 -3.70
N ALA A 11 11.72 9.28 -3.31
CA ALA A 11 12.96 9.85 -2.81
C ALA A 11 13.44 9.19 -1.50
N THR A 12 12.51 8.93 -0.56
CA THR A 12 12.84 8.26 0.70
C THR A 12 13.31 6.82 0.46
N ASN A 13 12.61 6.07 -0.40
CA ASN A 13 13.02 4.71 -0.77
C ASN A 13 14.38 4.70 -1.46
N MET A 14 14.61 5.60 -2.41
CA MET A 14 15.89 5.68 -3.14
C MET A 14 17.05 6.04 -2.21
N LEU A 15 16.83 6.96 -1.27
CA LEU A 15 17.84 7.33 -0.28
C LEU A 15 18.22 6.12 0.60
N LEU A 16 17.24 5.39 1.08
CA LEU A 16 17.46 4.20 1.92
C LEU A 16 18.19 3.10 1.14
N ILE A 17 17.76 2.82 -0.09
CA ILE A 17 18.40 1.82 -0.97
C ILE A 17 19.82 2.22 -1.30
N SER A 18 20.08 3.50 -1.63
CA SER A 18 21.42 3.99 -1.94
C SER A 18 22.37 3.84 -0.74
N LEU A 19 21.88 4.11 0.48
CA LEU A 19 22.67 3.96 1.70
C LEU A 19 23.02 2.50 1.99
N VAL A 20 22.06 1.58 1.80
CA VAL A 20 22.30 0.13 1.95
C VAL A 20 23.29 -0.37 0.92
N LEU A 21 23.14 0.01 -0.36
CA LEU A 21 24.10 -0.38 -1.42
C LEU A 21 25.49 0.14 -1.14
N LEU A 22 25.64 1.39 -0.68
CA LEU A 22 26.91 1.98 -0.32
C LEU A 22 27.56 1.19 0.82
N ALA A 23 26.81 0.84 1.86
CA ALA A 23 27.31 0.05 2.99
C ALA A 23 27.77 -1.34 2.57
N VAL A 24 26.99 -2.03 1.72
CA VAL A 24 27.35 -3.36 1.20
C VAL A 24 28.60 -3.28 0.33
N PHE A 25 28.70 -2.34 -0.60
CA PHE A 25 29.89 -2.21 -1.46
C PHE A 25 31.13 -1.79 -0.67
N ALA A 26 30.96 -0.92 0.33
CA ALA A 26 32.05 -0.59 1.24
C ALA A 26 32.53 -1.84 2.01
N ALA A 27 31.62 -2.64 2.55
CA ALA A 27 31.96 -3.88 3.24
C ALA A 27 32.68 -4.86 2.31
N VAL A 28 32.19 -5.09 1.10
CA VAL A 28 32.85 -5.95 0.08
C VAL A 28 34.23 -5.45 -0.25
N PHE A 29 34.39 -4.13 -0.44
CA PHE A 29 35.70 -3.54 -0.72
C PHE A 29 36.71 -3.76 0.42
N PHE A 30 36.34 -3.48 1.66
CA PHE A 30 37.20 -3.63 2.82
C PHE A 30 37.54 -5.11 3.07
N ILE A 31 36.59 -6.03 2.97
CA ILE A 31 36.85 -7.48 3.12
C ILE A 31 37.78 -7.98 2.01
N SER A 32 37.51 -7.59 0.76
CA SER A 32 38.34 -8.01 -0.37
C SER A 32 39.77 -7.50 -0.23
N ARG A 33 39.95 -6.24 0.19
CA ARG A 33 41.26 -5.64 0.46
C ARG A 33 42.02 -6.35 1.59
N ASP A 34 41.32 -6.68 2.68
CA ASP A 34 41.92 -7.37 3.82
C ASP A 34 42.35 -8.81 3.45
N ASN A 35 41.47 -9.53 2.76
CA ASN A 35 41.76 -10.87 2.26
C ASN A 35 42.95 -10.88 1.29
N TYR A 36 42.97 -9.92 0.37
CA TYR A 36 44.13 -9.82 -0.55
C TYR A 36 45.44 -9.60 0.21
N ARG A 37 45.47 -8.71 1.18
CA ARG A 37 46.66 -8.44 2.01
C ARG A 37 47.12 -9.66 2.79
N LYS A 38 46.16 -10.41 3.38
CA LYS A 38 46.49 -11.65 4.10
C LYS A 38 47.05 -12.73 3.18
N ASN A 39 46.48 -12.90 2.00
CA ASN A 39 46.99 -13.86 1.01
C ASN A 39 48.39 -13.50 0.54
N VAL A 40 48.64 -12.23 0.23
CA VAL A 40 49.98 -11.76 -0.15
C VAL A 40 51.01 -12.01 0.98
N GLN A 41 50.65 -11.66 2.21
CA GLN A 41 51.54 -11.87 3.34
C GLN A 41 51.84 -13.36 3.57
N GLN A 42 50.84 -14.22 3.45
CA GLN A 42 51.02 -15.67 3.57
C GLN A 42 51.95 -16.22 2.48
N GLN A 43 51.83 -15.77 1.24
CA GLN A 43 52.69 -16.18 0.14
C GLN A 43 54.12 -15.69 0.33
N LEU A 44 54.34 -14.46 0.82
CA LEU A 44 55.68 -13.96 1.14
C LEU A 44 56.33 -14.79 2.25
N TYR A 45 55.59 -15.21 3.28
CA TYR A 45 56.08 -16.14 4.31
C TYR A 45 56.47 -17.49 3.72
N GLN A 46 55.65 -18.06 2.86
CA GLN A 46 55.95 -19.33 2.19
C GLN A 46 57.20 -19.25 1.30
N ALA A 47 57.37 -18.13 0.57
CA ALA A 47 58.56 -17.90 -0.23
C ALA A 47 59.84 -17.83 0.61
N LEU A 48 59.78 -17.29 1.83
CA LEU A 48 60.91 -17.26 2.75
C LEU A 48 61.24 -18.62 3.39
N GLU A 49 60.20 -19.43 3.72
CA GLU A 49 60.38 -20.73 4.39
C GLU A 49 60.86 -21.86 3.45
N GLN A 50 60.31 -21.87 2.22
CA GLN A 50 60.57 -23.01 1.32
C GLN A 50 61.96 -23.04 0.73
N GLY A 51 62.75 -21.95 0.83
CA GLY A 51 64.17 -21.93 0.37
C GLY A 51 64.42 -22.32 -1.09
N ASP A 52 63.34 -22.66 -1.79
CA ASP A 52 63.43 -23.16 -3.17
C ASP A 52 62.99 -21.99 -4.11
N TYR A 53 64.02 -21.19 -4.38
CA TYR A 53 63.93 -19.95 -5.08
C TYR A 53 63.65 -20.11 -6.59
N GLY A 54 62.77 -20.97 -7.03
CA GLY A 54 62.58 -20.81 -8.43
C GLY A 54 62.01 -21.91 -9.28
N ILE A 55 61.50 -22.99 -8.72
CA ILE A 55 60.82 -24.01 -9.54
C ILE A 55 59.60 -24.59 -8.80
N SER A 56 58.80 -23.74 -8.23
CA SER A 56 57.38 -24.14 -8.05
C SER A 56 56.68 -23.94 -9.38
N GLN A 57 56.13 -25.01 -9.92
CA GLN A 57 55.25 -24.93 -11.09
C GLN A 57 54.26 -23.80 -10.85
N PRO A 58 54.01 -22.88 -11.80
CA PRO A 58 53.05 -21.84 -11.63
C PRO A 58 51.67 -22.49 -11.46
N GLY A 59 51.24 -22.67 -10.21
CA GLY A 59 49.85 -22.84 -9.91
C GLY A 59 49.16 -21.58 -10.38
N VAL A 60 47.98 -21.69 -10.93
CA VAL A 60 47.17 -20.62 -11.55
C VAL A 60 46.96 -19.42 -10.62
N ASP A 61 47.33 -19.52 -9.34
CA ASP A 61 47.06 -18.53 -8.28
C ASP A 61 48.32 -18.00 -7.54
N SER A 62 49.57 -18.24 -8.02
CA SER A 62 50.75 -17.72 -7.34
C SER A 62 51.04 -16.27 -7.73
N ILE A 63 51.08 -15.38 -6.73
CA ILE A 63 51.49 -13.99 -6.92
C ILE A 63 53.00 -13.99 -7.19
N PRO A 64 53.51 -13.38 -8.28
CA PRO A 64 54.94 -13.31 -8.56
C PRO A 64 55.67 -12.62 -7.44
N CYS A 65 56.70 -13.29 -6.91
CA CYS A 65 57.58 -12.77 -5.87
C CYS A 65 59.03 -13.13 -6.13
N PHE A 66 59.93 -12.30 -5.63
CA PHE A 66 61.38 -12.60 -5.61
C PHE A 66 61.91 -12.44 -4.19
N VAL A 67 62.92 -13.18 -3.89
CA VAL A 67 63.62 -13.14 -2.58
C VAL A 67 65.02 -12.65 -2.77
N ALA A 68 65.43 -11.69 -1.96
CA ALA A 68 66.84 -11.22 -1.87
C ALA A 68 67.40 -11.69 -0.56
N GLU A 69 68.50 -12.47 -0.63
CA GLU A 69 69.33 -12.88 0.52
C GLU A 69 70.53 -11.98 0.65
N VAL A 70 70.60 -11.32 1.78
CA VAL A 70 71.74 -10.45 2.11
C VAL A 70 72.62 -11.16 3.10
N TYR A 71 73.90 -11.41 2.68
CA TYR A 71 74.93 -12.04 3.51
C TYR A 71 75.67 -10.99 4.31
N GLY A 72 76.25 -11.39 5.45
CA GLY A 72 77.08 -10.50 6.29
C GLY A 72 78.31 -9.91 5.59
N SER A 73 78.71 -10.47 4.44
CA SER A 73 79.72 -9.95 3.54
C SER A 73 79.29 -8.76 2.67
N GLY A 74 78.02 -8.42 2.70
CA GLY A 74 77.42 -7.40 1.82
C GLY A 74 76.99 -7.92 0.44
N THR A 75 77.16 -9.21 0.16
CA THR A 75 76.71 -9.82 -1.11
C THR A 75 75.23 -10.07 -1.05
N VAL A 76 74.51 -9.70 -2.14
CA VAL A 76 73.10 -9.92 -2.30
C VAL A 76 72.92 -11.01 -3.37
N ARG A 77 72.15 -12.04 -3.02
CA ARG A 77 71.72 -13.08 -3.96
C ARG A 77 70.21 -12.92 -4.16
N VAL A 78 69.81 -12.85 -5.42
CA VAL A 78 68.34 -12.73 -5.74
C VAL A 78 67.94 -13.99 -6.50
N ALA A 79 66.72 -14.48 -6.10
CA ALA A 79 66.14 -15.65 -6.74
C ALA A 79 64.63 -15.48 -6.73
N GLY A 80 63.89 -16.02 -7.71
CA GLY A 80 62.46 -16.00 -7.79
C GLY A 80 61.94 -15.64 -9.17
N ASN A 81 60.59 -15.59 -9.30
CA ASN A 81 59.88 -15.22 -10.52
C ASN A 81 59.08 -13.95 -10.26
N SER A 82 59.44 -12.86 -10.96
CA SER A 82 58.80 -11.55 -10.79
C SER A 82 58.58 -10.88 -12.13
N TYR A 83 57.56 -10.07 -12.23
CA TYR A 83 57.42 -9.10 -13.34
C TYR A 83 58.40 -7.92 -13.23
N TYR A 84 59.16 -7.86 -12.15
CA TYR A 84 60.17 -6.83 -11.94
C TYR A 84 61.45 -7.17 -12.69
N ASP A 85 62.07 -6.19 -13.33
CA ASP A 85 63.32 -6.38 -14.03
C ASP A 85 64.46 -6.60 -13.03
N LEU A 86 64.85 -7.84 -12.90
CA LEU A 86 65.93 -8.29 -11.98
C LEU A 86 67.36 -8.16 -12.59
N SER A 87 67.51 -7.66 -13.82
CA SER A 87 68.83 -7.51 -14.52
C SER A 87 69.55 -6.23 -14.12
N ASP A 88 68.85 -5.24 -13.55
CA ASP A 88 69.45 -3.98 -13.07
C ASP A 88 69.91 -4.12 -11.62
N GLU A 89 71.17 -4.49 -11.48
CA GLU A 89 71.87 -4.72 -10.18
C GLU A 89 71.89 -3.46 -9.29
N THR A 90 71.93 -2.24 -9.88
CA THR A 90 72.01 -1.00 -9.14
C THR A 90 70.61 -0.73 -8.51
N ARG A 91 69.58 -0.91 -9.26
CA ARG A 91 68.22 -0.73 -8.80
C ARG A 91 67.79 -1.76 -7.76
N LEU A 92 68.24 -3.00 -7.92
CA LEU A 92 68.06 -4.06 -6.92
C LEU A 92 68.70 -3.74 -5.59
N ALA A 93 70.00 -3.24 -5.64
CA ALA A 93 70.72 -2.82 -4.44
C ALA A 93 70.00 -1.68 -3.71
N ASP A 94 69.39 -0.71 -4.44
CA ASP A 94 68.65 0.37 -3.86
C ASP A 94 67.32 -0.12 -3.19
N ILE A 95 66.61 -1.05 -3.82
CA ILE A 95 65.37 -1.65 -3.26
C ILE A 95 65.73 -2.42 -1.97
N VAL A 96 66.74 -3.27 -1.99
CA VAL A 96 67.16 -4.05 -0.83
C VAL A 96 67.62 -3.14 0.31
N THR A 97 68.39 -2.11 -0.01
CA THR A 97 68.87 -1.10 0.96
C THR A 97 67.66 -0.34 1.55
N ALA A 98 66.71 0.09 0.73
CA ALA A 98 65.47 0.75 1.20
C ALA A 98 64.70 -0.14 2.17
N ALA A 99 64.58 -1.44 1.89
CA ALA A 99 63.88 -2.40 2.77
C ALA A 99 64.66 -2.65 4.08
N LEU A 100 65.98 -2.69 4.04
CA LEU A 100 66.81 -2.86 5.23
C LEU A 100 66.75 -1.65 6.18
N HIS A 101 66.66 -0.46 5.65
CA HIS A 101 66.60 0.76 6.44
C HIS A 101 65.19 0.96 7.12
N ARG A 102 64.18 0.22 6.77
CA ARG A 102 62.90 0.27 7.46
C ARG A 102 62.95 -0.45 8.81
N THR A 103 62.29 0.15 9.81
CA THR A 103 62.22 -0.43 11.17
C THR A 103 61.31 -1.62 11.29
N ALA A 104 60.29 -1.70 10.44
CA ALA A 104 59.30 -2.78 10.43
C ALA A 104 59.78 -3.96 9.55
N ASP A 105 59.48 -5.18 9.96
CA ASP A 105 59.83 -6.40 9.21
C ASP A 105 58.92 -6.65 8.00
N SER A 106 57.81 -5.93 7.88
CA SER A 106 56.92 -5.97 6.72
C SER A 106 56.37 -4.57 6.39
N GLY A 107 56.15 -4.28 5.11
CA GLY A 107 55.63 -2.99 4.69
C GLY A 107 55.55 -2.84 3.18
N THR A 108 55.31 -1.58 2.74
CA THR A 108 55.34 -1.19 1.34
C THR A 108 56.48 -0.22 1.07
N LEU A 109 57.15 -0.40 -0.06
CA LEU A 109 58.08 0.56 -0.65
C LEU A 109 57.35 1.25 -1.79
N ASP A 110 56.67 2.34 -1.48
CA ASP A 110 55.76 3.04 -2.42
C ASP A 110 56.51 3.58 -3.65
N GLU A 111 57.77 3.99 -3.47
CA GLU A 111 58.67 4.48 -4.53
C GLU A 111 58.95 3.42 -5.60
N TYR A 112 58.99 2.13 -5.21
CA TYR A 112 59.25 0.99 -6.08
C TYR A 112 58.00 0.17 -6.40
N HIS A 113 56.85 0.54 -5.88
CA HIS A 113 55.59 -0.22 -5.96
C HIS A 113 55.72 -1.68 -5.48
N LEU A 114 56.56 -1.91 -4.46
CA LEU A 114 56.82 -3.23 -3.90
C LEU A 114 56.28 -3.33 -2.46
N ARG A 115 55.81 -4.51 -2.13
CA ARG A 115 55.57 -4.94 -0.74
C ARG A 115 56.66 -5.89 -0.34
N TYR A 116 57.19 -5.76 0.87
CA TYR A 116 58.28 -6.59 1.38
C TYR A 116 57.92 -7.27 2.70
N LEU A 117 58.53 -8.42 2.92
CA LEU A 117 58.58 -9.14 4.19
C LEU A 117 60.03 -9.56 4.44
N ARG A 118 60.59 -9.15 5.59
CA ARG A 118 61.96 -9.40 5.99
C ARG A 118 61.98 -10.44 7.11
N GLN A 119 62.93 -11.39 7.00
CA GLN A 119 63.23 -12.37 8.03
C GLN A 119 64.73 -12.38 8.29
N THR A 120 65.11 -12.02 9.49
CA THR A 120 66.56 -11.95 9.89
C THR A 120 66.95 -13.26 10.53
N GLY A 121 67.92 -13.96 9.93
CA GLY A 121 68.53 -15.17 10.44
C GLY A 121 69.91 -14.89 11.03
N TYR A 122 70.62 -15.96 11.54
CA TYR A 122 71.96 -15.84 12.17
C TYR A 122 73.08 -15.40 11.21
N ALA A 123 73.00 -15.78 9.93
CA ALA A 123 74.02 -15.49 8.93
C ALA A 123 73.54 -14.67 7.75
N THR A 124 72.25 -14.64 7.50
CA THR A 124 71.66 -14.01 6.33
C THR A 124 70.37 -13.34 6.70
N THR A 125 70.05 -12.20 6.03
CA THR A 125 68.73 -11.58 6.06
C THR A 125 68.03 -11.86 4.74
N ALA A 126 66.95 -12.58 4.78
CA ALA A 126 66.13 -12.85 3.60
C ALA A 126 64.98 -11.85 3.54
N ILE A 127 64.77 -11.26 2.36
CA ILE A 127 63.65 -10.29 2.13
C ILE A 127 62.86 -10.74 0.90
N ALA A 128 61.61 -11.08 1.08
CA ALA A 128 60.72 -11.40 -0.02
C ALA A 128 59.97 -10.12 -0.49
N PHE A 129 59.88 -9.95 -1.80
CA PHE A 129 59.24 -8.81 -2.45
C PHE A 129 58.17 -9.27 -3.39
N THR A 130 57.07 -8.50 -3.48
CA THR A 130 56.02 -8.69 -4.49
C THR A 130 55.51 -7.35 -4.99
N ASP A 131 55.03 -7.31 -6.24
CA ASP A 131 54.51 -6.13 -6.87
C ASP A 131 53.10 -5.75 -6.31
N THR A 132 52.92 -4.48 -6.01
CA THR A 132 51.62 -3.94 -5.57
C THR A 132 50.66 -3.61 -6.74
N TYR A 133 51.15 -3.68 -7.99
CA TYR A 133 50.35 -3.39 -9.19
C TYR A 133 49.18 -4.34 -9.33
N LEU A 134 49.31 -5.61 -8.99
CA LEU A 134 48.22 -6.59 -9.01
C LEU A 134 47.14 -6.28 -7.94
N GLU A 135 47.55 -5.80 -6.76
CA GLU A 135 46.64 -5.33 -5.72
C GLU A 135 45.79 -4.17 -6.27
N TYR A 136 46.48 -3.19 -6.88
CA TYR A 136 45.80 -2.00 -7.41
C TYR A 136 44.84 -2.32 -8.57
N THR A 137 45.25 -3.14 -9.51
CA THR A 137 44.44 -3.54 -10.67
C THR A 137 43.23 -4.38 -10.26
N SER A 138 43.38 -5.31 -9.33
CA SER A 138 42.28 -6.12 -8.80
C SER A 138 41.27 -5.27 -8.06
N LEU A 139 41.68 -4.35 -7.19
CA LEU A 139 40.78 -3.45 -6.47
C LEU A 139 40.09 -2.47 -7.42
N ARG A 140 40.77 -1.98 -8.45
CA ARG A 140 40.16 -1.11 -9.47
C ARG A 140 39.10 -1.85 -10.28
N THR A 141 39.35 -3.10 -10.66
CA THR A 141 38.38 -3.94 -11.36
C THR A 141 37.17 -4.20 -10.48
N LEU A 142 37.36 -4.49 -9.20
CA LEU A 142 36.29 -4.64 -8.23
C LEU A 142 35.42 -3.36 -8.13
N LEU A 143 36.09 -2.19 -8.00
CA LEU A 143 35.39 -0.90 -7.92
C LEU A 143 34.58 -0.61 -9.20
N SER A 144 35.15 -0.89 -10.37
CA SER A 144 34.45 -0.70 -11.64
C SER A 144 33.20 -1.63 -11.78
N ALA A 145 33.38 -2.90 -11.39
CA ALA A 145 32.26 -3.86 -11.37
C ALA A 145 31.16 -3.45 -10.39
N CYS A 146 31.51 -3.06 -9.16
CA CYS A 146 30.58 -2.55 -8.17
C CYS A 146 29.84 -1.29 -8.67
N SER A 147 30.55 -0.38 -9.32
CA SER A 147 29.98 0.84 -9.89
C SER A 147 28.99 0.54 -11.00
N LEU A 148 29.31 -0.39 -11.91
CA LEU A 148 28.41 -0.80 -12.99
C LEU A 148 27.16 -1.49 -12.44
N VAL A 149 27.35 -2.51 -11.60
CA VAL A 149 26.21 -3.26 -10.99
C VAL A 149 25.35 -2.33 -10.14
N GLY A 150 25.97 -1.46 -9.34
CA GLY A 150 25.27 -0.48 -8.52
C GLY A 150 24.44 0.50 -9.34
N SER A 151 24.98 1.00 -10.44
CA SER A 151 24.27 1.91 -11.34
C SER A 151 23.06 1.24 -11.98
N VAL A 152 23.21 0.02 -12.48
CA VAL A 152 22.10 -0.75 -13.06
C VAL A 152 21.04 -1.04 -12.00
N ALA A 153 21.45 -1.48 -10.81
CA ALA A 153 20.54 -1.76 -9.70
C ALA A 153 19.74 -0.51 -9.29
N LEU A 154 20.38 0.66 -9.20
CA LEU A 154 19.71 1.92 -8.86
C LEU A 154 18.66 2.31 -9.91
N VAL A 155 18.94 2.13 -11.21
CA VAL A 155 17.98 2.41 -12.28
C VAL A 155 16.77 1.48 -12.20
N VAL A 156 16.99 0.17 -12.03
CA VAL A 156 15.90 -0.82 -11.92
C VAL A 156 15.05 -0.55 -10.68
N LEU A 157 15.68 -0.32 -9.53
CA LEU A 157 14.98 -0.06 -8.27
C LEU A 157 14.24 1.29 -8.29
N PHE A 158 14.79 2.30 -8.99
CA PHE A 158 14.07 3.55 -9.23
C PHE A 158 12.79 3.30 -10.05
N LEU A 159 12.87 2.53 -11.13
CA LEU A 159 11.71 2.21 -11.97
C LEU A 159 10.64 1.45 -11.17
N CYS A 160 11.06 0.44 -10.42
CA CYS A 160 10.16 -0.33 -9.52
C CYS A 160 9.51 0.56 -8.46
N SER A 161 10.29 1.41 -7.79
CA SER A 161 9.77 2.34 -6.77
C SER A 161 8.79 3.35 -7.36
N TYR A 162 9.07 3.85 -8.56
CA TYR A 162 8.19 4.78 -9.27
C TYR A 162 6.86 4.13 -9.66
N LEU A 163 6.87 2.90 -10.17
CA LEU A 163 5.66 2.15 -10.52
C LEU A 163 4.84 1.81 -9.28
N LEU A 164 5.48 1.24 -8.26
CA LEU A 164 4.83 0.85 -7.00
C LEU A 164 4.23 2.04 -6.26
N SER A 165 4.94 3.17 -6.21
CA SER A 165 4.43 4.42 -5.63
C SER A 165 3.15 4.88 -6.31
N GLY A 166 3.01 4.68 -7.64
CA GLY A 166 1.78 4.99 -8.37
C GLY A 166 0.58 4.14 -7.95
N VAL A 167 0.81 2.84 -7.70
CA VAL A 167 -0.24 1.91 -7.25
C VAL A 167 -0.70 2.25 -5.83
N VAL A 168 0.23 2.55 -4.93
CA VAL A 168 -0.08 2.84 -3.51
C VAL A 168 -0.74 4.21 -3.33
N THR A 169 -0.32 5.23 -4.09
CA THR A 169 -0.82 6.60 -3.87
C THR A 169 -2.16 6.90 -4.55
N LYS A 170 -2.54 6.18 -5.61
CA LYS A 170 -3.82 6.37 -6.30
C LYS A 170 -5.04 6.18 -5.38
N PRO A 171 -5.20 5.06 -4.65
CA PRO A 171 -6.36 4.86 -3.77
C PRO A 171 -6.41 5.88 -2.62
N VAL A 172 -5.27 6.30 -2.08
CA VAL A 172 -5.20 7.33 -1.04
C VAL A 172 -5.69 8.68 -1.58
N GLY A 173 -5.31 9.01 -2.81
CA GLY A 173 -5.76 10.22 -3.47
C GLY A 173 -7.26 10.23 -3.77
N ALA A 174 -7.81 9.12 -4.22
CA ALA A 174 -9.24 8.97 -4.46
C ALA A 174 -10.05 9.09 -3.15
N ALA A 175 -9.59 8.43 -2.08
CA ALA A 175 -10.22 8.53 -0.77
C ALA A 175 -10.21 9.96 -0.22
N TRP A 176 -9.11 10.69 -0.41
CA TRP A 176 -9.00 12.09 0.01
C TRP A 176 -9.94 13.00 -0.77
N ALA A 177 -9.98 12.86 -2.10
CA ALA A 177 -10.90 13.64 -2.94
C ALA A 177 -12.36 13.37 -2.57
N GLN A 178 -12.74 12.12 -2.32
CA GLN A 178 -14.05 11.76 -1.83
C GLN A 178 -14.39 12.39 -0.47
N GLN A 179 -13.41 12.46 0.43
CA GLN A 179 -13.60 13.09 1.74
C GLN A 179 -13.77 14.60 1.62
N GLU A 180 -12.99 15.26 0.76
CA GLU A 180 -13.08 16.71 0.52
C GLU A 180 -14.42 17.08 -0.11
N GLN A 181 -14.85 16.31 -1.12
CA GLN A 181 -16.17 16.49 -1.75
C GLN A 181 -17.30 16.31 -0.72
N PHE A 182 -17.23 15.25 0.10
CA PHE A 182 -18.23 15.01 1.14
C PHE A 182 -18.34 16.18 2.15
N LEU A 183 -17.20 16.75 2.59
CA LEU A 183 -17.19 17.91 3.50
C LEU A 183 -17.76 19.16 2.85
N SER A 184 -17.49 19.36 1.56
CA SER A 184 -18.06 20.47 0.79
C SER A 184 -19.59 20.35 0.68
N ASP A 185 -20.09 19.18 0.24
CA ASP A 185 -21.49 18.92 0.04
C ASP A 185 -22.27 19.01 1.37
N ALA A 186 -21.69 18.42 2.44
CA ALA A 186 -22.24 18.53 3.79
C ALA A 186 -22.38 19.98 4.27
N SER A 187 -21.36 20.82 3.99
CA SER A 187 -21.36 22.22 4.37
C SER A 187 -22.44 22.99 3.64
N HIS A 188 -22.66 22.71 2.35
CA HIS A 188 -23.73 23.31 1.57
C HIS A 188 -25.12 22.90 2.07
N GLU A 189 -25.34 21.61 2.33
CA GLU A 189 -26.62 21.07 2.80
C GLU A 189 -26.96 21.49 4.24
N LEU A 190 -25.98 21.82 5.07
CA LEU A 190 -26.19 22.38 6.40
C LEU A 190 -26.44 23.90 6.38
N LYS A 191 -25.83 24.64 5.44
CA LYS A 191 -25.97 26.10 5.37
C LYS A 191 -27.39 26.54 5.05
N THR A 192 -28.08 25.84 4.15
CA THR A 192 -29.44 26.17 3.70
C THR A 192 -30.44 26.16 4.85
N PRO A 193 -30.66 25.04 5.59
CA PRO A 193 -31.61 24.99 6.71
C PRO A 193 -31.21 25.94 7.84
N LEU A 194 -29.90 26.10 8.10
CA LEU A 194 -29.43 27.06 9.10
C LEU A 194 -29.82 28.50 8.74
N THR A 195 -29.73 28.86 7.46
CA THR A 195 -30.15 30.19 6.98
C THR A 195 -31.64 30.40 7.16
N VAL A 196 -32.49 29.38 6.89
CA VAL A 196 -33.92 29.44 7.09
C VAL A 196 -34.26 29.57 8.58
N ILE A 197 -33.59 28.81 9.45
CA ILE A 197 -33.74 28.91 10.91
C ILE A 197 -33.43 30.33 11.38
N LEU A 198 -32.27 30.86 10.98
CA LEU A 198 -31.85 32.21 11.38
C LEU A 198 -32.79 33.31 10.86
N SER A 199 -33.20 33.23 9.59
CA SER A 199 -34.13 34.16 8.99
C SER A 199 -35.52 34.12 9.69
N SER A 200 -36.02 32.90 9.96
CA SER A 200 -37.29 32.71 10.67
C SER A 200 -37.22 33.22 12.11
N ALA A 201 -36.09 32.99 12.81
CA ALA A 201 -35.91 33.54 14.16
C ALA A 201 -35.81 35.06 14.18
N ASP A 202 -35.17 35.68 13.16
CA ASP A 202 -35.13 37.13 13.02
C ASP A 202 -36.49 37.74 12.70
N LEU A 203 -37.30 37.09 11.85
CA LEU A 203 -38.66 37.49 11.54
C LEU A 203 -39.58 37.31 12.75
N LEU A 204 -39.48 36.21 13.48
CA LEU A 204 -40.18 35.96 14.73
C LEU A 204 -39.99 37.10 15.73
N ARG A 205 -38.79 37.63 15.85
CA ARG A 205 -38.48 38.75 16.76
C ARG A 205 -39.11 40.07 16.35
N ARG A 206 -39.50 40.22 15.08
CA ARG A 206 -40.07 41.46 14.51
C ARG A 206 -41.58 41.40 14.26
N SER A 207 -42.20 40.22 14.30
CA SER A 207 -43.57 39.99 13.85
C SER A 207 -44.60 40.09 14.96
N ALA A 208 -45.87 40.38 14.58
CA ALA A 208 -47.01 40.33 15.47
C ALA A 208 -47.44 38.86 15.77
N ALA A 209 -48.20 38.66 16.86
CA ALA A 209 -48.53 37.33 17.38
C ALA A 209 -49.08 36.30 16.38
N PRO A 210 -49.94 36.59 15.40
CA PRO A 210 -50.49 35.57 14.51
C PRO A 210 -49.50 35.00 13.49
N GLU A 211 -48.40 35.71 13.19
CA GLU A 211 -47.37 35.26 12.25
C GLU A 211 -46.24 34.46 12.93
N GLN A 212 -46.17 34.56 14.26
CA GLN A 212 -45.12 33.91 15.04
C GLN A 212 -45.15 32.40 14.98
N GLU A 213 -46.34 31.80 14.90
CA GLU A 213 -46.55 30.35 14.86
C GLU A 213 -45.94 29.74 13.59
N ALA A 214 -46.13 30.38 12.42
CA ALA A 214 -45.58 29.94 11.15
C ALA A 214 -44.02 29.96 11.15
N TYR A 215 -43.39 30.96 11.79
CA TYR A 215 -41.92 31.03 11.92
C TYR A 215 -41.39 29.97 12.89
N ILE A 216 -42.10 29.67 13.98
CA ILE A 216 -41.77 28.59 14.91
C ILE A 216 -41.84 27.25 14.19
N ASP A 217 -42.88 26.97 13.41
CA ASP A 217 -43.05 25.75 12.66
C ASP A 217 -41.90 25.55 11.64
N ASN A 218 -41.53 26.61 10.93
CA ASN A 218 -40.40 26.59 10.01
C ASN A 218 -39.08 26.25 10.73
N ILE A 219 -38.78 26.88 11.89
CA ILE A 219 -37.61 26.60 12.69
C ILE A 219 -37.58 25.13 13.14
N GLN A 220 -38.76 24.62 13.60
CA GLN A 220 -38.84 23.25 14.05
C GLN A 220 -38.71 22.25 12.91
N ALA A 221 -39.26 22.52 11.74
CA ALA A 221 -39.18 21.70 10.53
C ALA A 221 -37.70 21.60 10.08
N GLU A 222 -37.00 22.73 9.96
CA GLU A 222 -35.62 22.76 9.54
C GLU A 222 -34.65 22.15 10.59
N SER A 223 -34.94 22.33 11.87
CA SER A 223 -34.18 21.68 12.94
C SER A 223 -34.31 20.15 12.89
N ARG A 224 -35.55 19.63 12.62
CA ARG A 224 -35.76 18.17 12.41
C ARG A 224 -35.03 17.68 11.18
N ARG A 225 -35.06 18.45 10.10
CA ARG A 225 -34.33 18.15 8.86
C ARG A 225 -32.82 18.08 9.08
N MET A 226 -32.23 19.07 9.75
CA MET A 226 -30.78 19.03 10.10
C MET A 226 -30.42 17.82 10.96
N ARG A 227 -31.25 17.45 11.92
CA ARG A 227 -31.05 16.25 12.73
C ARG A 227 -30.98 14.99 11.86
N ALA A 228 -31.96 14.82 10.96
CA ALA A 228 -31.99 13.67 10.04
C ALA A 228 -30.71 13.62 9.17
N LEU A 229 -30.26 14.77 8.64
CA LEU A 229 -29.02 14.86 7.86
C LEU A 229 -27.79 14.41 8.66
N VAL A 230 -27.64 14.88 9.91
CA VAL A 230 -26.53 14.49 10.79
C VAL A 230 -26.58 12.98 11.11
N GLU A 231 -27.77 12.42 11.39
CA GLU A 231 -27.96 11.00 11.64
C GLU A 231 -27.58 10.13 10.42
N ASP A 232 -27.99 10.55 9.23
CA ASP A 232 -27.64 9.91 7.97
C ASP A 232 -26.13 9.94 7.71
N MET A 233 -25.49 11.08 7.94
CA MET A 233 -24.03 11.21 7.84
C MET A 233 -23.31 10.27 8.80
N LEU A 234 -23.70 10.23 10.08
CA LEU A 234 -23.11 9.35 11.08
C LEU A 234 -23.30 7.87 10.71
N THR A 235 -24.46 7.53 10.15
CA THR A 235 -24.75 6.17 9.67
C THR A 235 -23.85 5.78 8.50
N LEU A 236 -23.67 6.69 7.54
CA LEU A 236 -22.77 6.48 6.40
C LEU A 236 -21.30 6.28 6.88
N PHE A 237 -20.82 7.12 7.80
CA PHE A 237 -19.49 6.97 8.38
C PHE A 237 -19.30 5.63 9.10
N ARG A 238 -20.28 5.21 9.91
CA ARG A 238 -20.23 3.94 10.63
C ARG A 238 -20.23 2.74 9.67
N ALA A 239 -21.01 2.81 8.59
CA ALA A 239 -21.05 1.77 7.58
C ALA A 239 -19.70 1.64 6.85
N GLN A 240 -19.09 2.75 6.47
CA GLN A 240 -17.79 2.76 5.79
C GLN A 240 -16.63 2.26 6.67
N LYS A 241 -16.60 2.64 7.95
CA LYS A 241 -15.59 2.16 8.90
C LYS A 241 -15.69 0.65 9.15
N SER A 242 -16.88 0.08 9.01
CA SER A 242 -17.13 -1.36 9.20
C SER A 242 -16.83 -2.21 7.97
N ALA A 243 -16.53 -1.61 6.81
CA ALA A 243 -16.24 -2.33 5.57
C ALA A 243 -15.02 -3.28 5.64
N GLY A 244 -14.17 -3.15 6.68
CA GLY A 244 -13.02 -4.03 6.90
C GLY A 244 -13.20 -5.13 7.96
N ALA A 245 -14.21 -5.02 8.82
CA ALA A 245 -14.46 -5.96 9.94
C ALA A 245 -15.94 -6.30 9.99
N LEU A 246 -16.34 -7.34 9.24
CA LEU A 246 -17.65 -7.94 9.44
C LEU A 246 -17.76 -8.46 10.88
N PRO A 247 -18.81 -8.11 11.64
CA PRO A 247 -19.09 -8.80 12.88
C PRO A 247 -19.21 -10.30 12.59
N ASP A 248 -18.69 -11.13 13.48
CA ASP A 248 -18.76 -12.59 13.35
C ASP A 248 -20.17 -13.12 13.66
N THR A 249 -21.19 -12.33 13.33
CA THR A 249 -22.61 -12.62 13.53
C THR A 249 -23.26 -13.04 12.20
N VAL A 250 -24.23 -13.92 12.30
CA VAL A 250 -25.05 -14.36 11.16
C VAL A 250 -26.40 -13.64 11.28
N ALA A 251 -26.76 -12.89 10.25
CA ALA A 251 -28.06 -12.25 10.15
C ALA A 251 -29.04 -13.17 9.42
N ASN A 252 -30.24 -13.32 9.96
CA ASN A 252 -31.35 -13.98 9.27
C ASN A 252 -31.95 -12.98 8.27
N VAL A 253 -31.61 -13.16 6.99
CA VAL A 253 -32.03 -12.26 5.89
C VAL A 253 -33.53 -12.36 5.65
N SER A 254 -34.12 -13.58 5.72
CA SER A 254 -35.54 -13.80 5.55
C SER A 254 -36.34 -13.04 6.61
N GLU A 255 -35.99 -13.18 7.87
CA GLU A 255 -36.65 -12.50 8.99
C GLU A 255 -36.49 -10.97 8.90
N THR A 256 -35.29 -10.51 8.50
CA THR A 256 -35.00 -9.10 8.27
C THR A 256 -35.91 -8.53 7.18
N ALA A 257 -36.10 -9.25 6.08
CA ALA A 257 -36.96 -8.85 4.98
C ALA A 257 -38.46 -8.82 5.41
N VAL A 258 -38.93 -9.86 6.10
CA VAL A 258 -40.30 -9.89 6.66
C VAL A 258 -40.56 -8.70 7.61
N THR A 259 -39.62 -8.45 8.52
CA THR A 259 -39.70 -7.34 9.47
C THR A 259 -39.76 -5.98 8.76
N ALA A 260 -38.94 -5.80 7.70
CA ALA A 260 -38.94 -4.59 6.89
C ALA A 260 -40.31 -4.42 6.18
N THR A 261 -40.86 -5.48 5.60
CA THR A 261 -42.20 -5.48 4.95
C THR A 261 -43.29 -5.06 5.93
N LEU A 262 -43.40 -5.74 7.07
CA LEU A 262 -44.42 -5.44 8.07
C LEU A 262 -44.36 -4.00 8.60
N ARG A 263 -43.18 -3.44 8.67
CA ARG A 263 -42.97 -2.04 9.08
C ARG A 263 -43.39 -1.04 8.01
N PHE A 264 -43.22 -1.37 6.72
CA PHE A 264 -43.52 -0.48 5.61
C PHE A 264 -44.94 -0.68 5.02
N GLU A 265 -45.63 -1.78 5.33
CA GLU A 265 -47.00 -2.04 4.86
C GLU A 265 -47.96 -0.88 5.19
N PRO A 266 -48.05 -0.36 6.44
CA PRO A 266 -48.90 0.79 6.74
C PRO A 266 -48.48 2.03 5.97
N VAL A 267 -47.19 2.30 5.82
CA VAL A 267 -46.65 3.47 5.12
C VAL A 267 -47.03 3.44 3.62
N ALA A 268 -46.86 2.27 3.00
CA ALA A 268 -47.26 2.04 1.61
C ALA A 268 -48.77 2.19 1.42
N PHE A 269 -49.56 1.63 2.34
CA PHE A 269 -51.02 1.73 2.30
C PHE A 269 -51.52 3.17 2.42
N GLU A 270 -50.97 3.96 3.36
CA GLU A 270 -51.28 5.39 3.50
C GLU A 270 -50.89 6.18 2.24
N ALA A 271 -49.84 5.79 1.52
CA ALA A 271 -49.44 6.37 0.25
C ALA A 271 -50.26 5.85 -0.96
N GLY A 272 -51.19 4.93 -0.74
CA GLY A 272 -52.08 4.38 -1.79
C GLY A 272 -51.46 3.23 -2.59
N HIS A 273 -50.49 2.53 -2.03
CA HIS A 273 -49.80 1.40 -2.64
C HIS A 273 -50.02 0.09 -1.88
N LEU A 274 -50.13 -1.03 -2.60
CA LEU A 274 -50.14 -2.37 -2.02
C LEU A 274 -48.68 -2.85 -1.95
N LEU A 275 -48.25 -3.33 -0.77
CA LEU A 275 -46.91 -3.95 -0.61
C LEU A 275 -47.05 -5.48 -0.67
N GLU A 276 -46.58 -6.08 -1.75
CA GLU A 276 -46.52 -7.52 -1.97
C GLU A 276 -45.13 -8.06 -1.65
N TYR A 277 -45.04 -9.31 -1.18
CA TYR A 277 -43.74 -9.91 -0.90
C TYR A 277 -43.71 -11.41 -1.15
N ASP A 278 -42.58 -11.88 -1.67
CA ASP A 278 -42.24 -13.30 -1.80
C ASP A 278 -40.87 -13.55 -1.21
N ILE A 279 -40.81 -14.11 0.00
CA ILE A 279 -39.60 -14.25 0.80
C ILE A 279 -39.32 -15.73 1.07
N ALA A 280 -38.29 -16.30 0.42
CA ALA A 280 -37.85 -17.66 0.69
C ALA A 280 -37.35 -17.78 2.14
N PRO A 281 -37.73 -18.85 2.85
CA PRO A 281 -37.27 -19.08 4.22
C PRO A 281 -35.82 -19.48 4.32
N GLY A 282 -35.17 -19.23 5.48
CA GLY A 282 -33.83 -19.73 5.79
C GLY A 282 -32.68 -19.05 5.10
N LEU A 283 -32.88 -17.88 4.48
CA LEU A 283 -31.79 -17.08 3.94
C LEU A 283 -31.00 -16.46 5.07
N SER A 284 -29.69 -16.69 5.10
CA SER A 284 -28.77 -16.14 6.12
C SER A 284 -27.52 -15.58 5.48
N ALA A 285 -27.05 -14.42 5.97
CA ALA A 285 -25.81 -13.80 5.53
C ALA A 285 -24.93 -13.42 6.73
N ARG A 286 -23.63 -13.34 6.53
CA ARG A 286 -22.73 -12.81 7.58
C ARG A 286 -22.94 -11.31 7.73
N GLY A 287 -23.12 -10.85 8.96
CA GLY A 287 -23.24 -9.43 9.27
C GLY A 287 -24.33 -9.10 10.27
N ASN A 288 -24.78 -7.85 10.26
CA ASN A 288 -25.72 -7.28 11.20
C ASN A 288 -27.11 -7.12 10.56
N GLY A 289 -28.12 -7.89 11.04
CA GLY A 289 -29.49 -7.86 10.52
C GLY A 289 -30.17 -6.50 10.66
N ALA A 290 -29.94 -5.76 11.74
CA ALA A 290 -30.51 -4.44 11.92
C ALA A 290 -30.01 -3.44 10.85
N ARG A 291 -28.74 -3.52 10.47
CA ARG A 291 -28.20 -2.69 9.37
C ARG A 291 -28.77 -3.12 8.00
N LEU A 292 -28.89 -4.41 7.75
CA LEU A 292 -29.53 -4.89 6.52
C LEU A 292 -30.99 -4.44 6.44
N GLY A 293 -31.71 -4.47 7.57
CA GLY A 293 -33.06 -3.91 7.67
C GLY A 293 -33.11 -2.40 7.37
N GLN A 294 -32.08 -1.65 7.77
CA GLN A 294 -31.96 -0.23 7.42
C GLN A 294 -31.74 -0.03 5.91
N ALA A 295 -30.91 -0.86 5.26
CA ALA A 295 -30.74 -0.79 3.81
C ALA A 295 -32.05 -1.10 3.06
N LEU A 296 -32.81 -2.11 3.51
CA LEU A 296 -34.12 -2.43 2.93
C LEU A 296 -35.15 -1.28 3.17
N ALA A 297 -35.12 -0.68 4.36
CA ALA A 297 -36.01 0.47 4.67
C ALA A 297 -35.77 1.63 3.70
N VAL A 298 -34.51 1.93 3.36
CA VAL A 298 -34.21 2.98 2.37
C VAL A 298 -34.77 2.63 0.99
N LEU A 299 -34.65 1.36 0.56
CA LEU A 299 -35.18 0.95 -0.75
C LEU A 299 -36.69 0.95 -0.79
N LEU A 300 -37.35 0.54 0.30
CA LEU A 300 -38.82 0.58 0.41
C LEU A 300 -39.36 2.02 0.48
N ASP A 301 -38.71 2.91 1.23
CA ASP A 301 -39.03 4.34 1.26
C ASP A 301 -38.91 4.97 -0.14
N ASN A 302 -37.85 4.63 -0.87
CA ASN A 302 -37.69 5.05 -2.26
C ASN A 302 -38.83 4.51 -3.16
N ALA A 303 -39.15 3.23 -3.02
CA ALA A 303 -40.23 2.64 -3.80
C ALA A 303 -41.59 3.32 -3.53
N VAL A 304 -41.93 3.63 -2.27
CA VAL A 304 -43.16 4.36 -1.89
C VAL A 304 -43.16 5.78 -2.50
N LYS A 305 -42.04 6.48 -2.47
CA LYS A 305 -41.93 7.87 -2.97
C LYS A 305 -42.08 7.99 -4.49
N TYR A 306 -41.58 6.99 -5.23
CA TYR A 306 -41.44 7.06 -6.69
C TYR A 306 -42.39 6.10 -7.42
N ALA A 307 -43.24 5.32 -6.71
CA ALA A 307 -44.24 4.50 -7.33
C ALA A 307 -45.33 5.36 -7.98
N ALA A 308 -45.84 4.95 -9.14
CA ALA A 308 -47.02 5.56 -9.76
C ALA A 308 -48.26 5.26 -8.93
N PRO A 309 -49.21 6.22 -8.78
CA PRO A 309 -50.39 6.04 -7.95
C PRO A 309 -51.15 4.75 -8.23
N GLY A 310 -51.50 4.01 -7.19
CA GLY A 310 -52.28 2.76 -7.29
C GLY A 310 -51.50 1.54 -7.81
N THR A 311 -50.19 1.64 -8.02
CA THR A 311 -49.37 0.48 -8.43
C THR A 311 -48.78 -0.25 -7.22
N PRO A 312 -48.64 -1.58 -7.28
CA PRO A 312 -48.03 -2.35 -6.20
C PRO A 312 -46.52 -2.12 -6.11
N ILE A 313 -46.00 -2.25 -4.90
CA ILE A 313 -44.56 -2.35 -4.59
C ILE A 313 -44.32 -3.83 -4.24
N GLN A 314 -43.25 -4.39 -4.76
CA GLN A 314 -42.92 -5.80 -4.54
C GLN A 314 -41.53 -5.97 -3.90
N LEU A 315 -41.45 -6.80 -2.84
CA LEU A 315 -40.22 -7.22 -2.21
C LEU A 315 -40.02 -8.73 -2.40
N ASP A 316 -39.02 -9.12 -3.18
CA ASP A 316 -38.64 -10.51 -3.35
C ASP A 316 -37.34 -10.82 -2.60
N ALA A 317 -37.26 -12.00 -1.97
CA ALA A 317 -36.02 -12.50 -1.39
C ALA A 317 -35.86 -13.98 -1.74
N VAL A 318 -34.87 -14.29 -2.58
CA VAL A 318 -34.67 -15.64 -3.11
C VAL A 318 -33.22 -16.10 -2.97
N ARG A 319 -33.00 -17.41 -2.98
CA ARG A 319 -31.67 -17.98 -3.06
C ARG A 319 -31.25 -18.16 -4.52
N GLN A 320 -30.11 -17.56 -4.91
CA GLN A 320 -29.50 -17.78 -6.22
C GLN A 320 -28.07 -18.35 -6.03
N GLY A 321 -27.93 -19.66 -6.15
CA GLY A 321 -26.68 -20.34 -5.91
C GLY A 321 -26.16 -20.15 -4.48
N SER A 322 -25.02 -19.52 -4.33
CA SER A 322 -24.36 -19.20 -3.04
C SER A 322 -24.75 -17.81 -2.48
N ARG A 323 -25.75 -17.17 -3.06
CA ARG A 323 -26.13 -15.79 -2.67
C ARG A 323 -27.61 -15.73 -2.30
N ALA A 324 -27.92 -14.84 -1.31
CA ALA A 324 -29.26 -14.35 -1.08
C ALA A 324 -29.47 -13.09 -1.93
N VAL A 325 -30.52 -13.07 -2.73
CA VAL A 325 -30.85 -11.94 -3.59
C VAL A 325 -32.18 -11.35 -3.12
N LEU A 326 -32.14 -10.05 -2.77
CA LEU A 326 -33.33 -9.31 -2.40
C LEU A 326 -33.60 -8.26 -3.48
N ALA A 327 -34.83 -8.10 -3.90
CA ALA A 327 -35.23 -7.14 -4.92
C ALA A 327 -36.45 -6.34 -4.46
N VAL A 328 -36.34 -5.02 -4.48
CA VAL A 328 -37.45 -4.09 -4.29
C VAL A 328 -37.83 -3.53 -5.65
N THR A 329 -39.06 -3.75 -6.08
CA THR A 329 -39.55 -3.37 -7.40
C THR A 329 -40.73 -2.44 -7.25
N ASN A 330 -40.76 -1.35 -7.98
CA ASN A 330 -41.92 -0.45 -8.11
C ASN A 330 -42.16 -0.09 -9.58
N ARG A 331 -43.39 0.34 -9.90
CA ARG A 331 -43.73 0.91 -11.19
C ARG A 331 -43.79 2.42 -11.07
N GLY A 332 -43.22 3.14 -12.02
CA GLY A 332 -43.17 4.60 -12.01
C GLY A 332 -42.39 5.14 -13.20
N GLU A 333 -41.91 6.37 -13.09
CA GLU A 333 -41.07 7.01 -14.10
C GLU A 333 -39.70 6.33 -14.15
N ASP A 334 -39.21 6.08 -15.38
CA ASP A 334 -37.90 5.46 -15.56
C ASP A 334 -36.77 6.39 -15.15
N ILE A 335 -35.73 5.84 -14.50
CA ILE A 335 -34.51 6.56 -14.24
C ILE A 335 -33.71 6.59 -15.54
N PRO A 336 -33.31 7.78 -16.06
CA PRO A 336 -32.52 7.89 -17.27
C PRO A 336 -31.20 7.09 -17.18
N ALA A 337 -30.82 6.45 -18.29
CA ALA A 337 -29.66 5.55 -18.33
C ALA A 337 -28.33 6.24 -17.95
N ASP A 338 -28.19 7.52 -18.26
CA ASP A 338 -27.04 8.37 -17.91
C ASP A 338 -26.96 8.67 -16.41
N LYS A 339 -28.13 8.62 -15.70
CA LYS A 339 -28.22 8.87 -14.24
C LYS A 339 -28.02 7.61 -13.40
N LEU A 340 -28.32 6.42 -13.94
CA LEU A 340 -28.21 5.14 -13.22
C LEU A 340 -26.85 4.89 -12.55
N PRO A 341 -25.68 5.22 -13.15
CA PRO A 341 -24.41 5.03 -12.48
C PRO A 341 -24.21 5.90 -11.23
N HIS A 342 -24.92 7.02 -11.14
CA HIS A 342 -24.75 8.06 -10.11
C HIS A 342 -25.76 8.00 -8.98
N ILE A 343 -26.85 7.23 -9.08
CA ILE A 343 -27.93 7.21 -8.05
C ILE A 343 -27.45 6.75 -6.67
N PHE A 344 -26.30 6.08 -6.58
CA PHE A 344 -25.67 5.66 -5.32
C PHE A 344 -24.59 6.63 -4.83
N ASP A 345 -24.34 7.74 -5.58
CA ASP A 345 -23.39 8.75 -5.16
C ASP A 345 -24.02 9.59 -4.03
N ARG A 346 -23.18 10.12 -3.14
CA ARG A 346 -23.62 10.91 -1.99
C ARG A 346 -24.19 12.22 -2.47
N PHE A 347 -25.29 12.68 -1.86
CA PHE A 347 -25.99 13.93 -2.19
C PHE A 347 -26.54 13.98 -3.63
N TYR A 348 -26.44 12.90 -4.38
CA TYR A 348 -26.97 12.85 -5.73
C TYR A 348 -28.48 12.70 -5.73
N ARG A 349 -29.16 13.50 -6.56
CA ARG A 349 -30.60 13.49 -6.79
C ARG A 349 -30.84 13.51 -8.29
N ALA A 350 -31.64 12.56 -8.78
CA ALA A 350 -31.97 12.47 -10.21
C ALA A 350 -32.85 13.63 -10.68
N ASP A 351 -33.72 14.18 -9.80
CA ASP A 351 -34.58 15.35 -10.04
C ASP A 351 -34.38 16.40 -8.95
N GLU A 352 -33.81 17.55 -9.33
CA GLU A 352 -33.70 18.73 -8.48
C GLU A 352 -35.06 19.46 -8.31
N ALA A 353 -36.03 19.21 -9.20
CA ALA A 353 -37.28 19.97 -9.30
C ALA A 353 -38.48 19.39 -8.52
N ARG A 354 -38.43 18.12 -8.07
CA ARG A 354 -39.49 17.56 -7.21
C ARG A 354 -39.22 17.89 -5.74
N THR A 355 -39.80 19.01 -5.33
CA THR A 355 -39.51 19.74 -4.12
C THR A 355 -40.36 19.28 -2.94
N ASP A 356 -40.28 18.05 -2.50
CA ASP A 356 -40.75 17.72 -1.15
C ASP A 356 -39.63 17.77 -0.10
N GLY A 357 -38.54 18.44 -0.35
CA GLY A 357 -37.53 18.83 0.67
C GLY A 357 -37.01 17.74 1.61
N SER A 358 -37.55 16.52 1.52
CA SER A 358 -37.43 15.50 2.57
C SER A 358 -36.21 14.57 2.44
N SER A 359 -35.48 14.55 1.32
CA SER A 359 -34.36 13.66 1.16
C SER A 359 -33.09 14.39 0.70
N PHE A 360 -31.97 14.12 1.40
CA PHE A 360 -30.67 14.72 1.13
C PHE A 360 -29.83 13.98 0.07
N GLY A 361 -30.37 12.94 -0.59
CA GLY A 361 -29.61 12.11 -1.51
C GLY A 361 -28.56 11.22 -0.82
N LEU A 362 -28.71 10.96 0.48
CA LEU A 362 -27.81 10.09 1.24
C LEU A 362 -28.35 8.66 1.38
N GLY A 363 -29.66 8.44 1.26
CA GLY A 363 -30.27 7.14 1.52
C GLY A 363 -29.67 6.00 0.69
N LEU A 364 -29.65 6.12 -0.64
CA LEU A 364 -29.08 5.08 -1.51
C LEU A 364 -27.58 4.88 -1.29
N ALA A 365 -26.82 5.94 -0.98
CA ALA A 365 -25.42 5.85 -0.60
C ALA A 365 -25.23 5.09 0.73
N ILE A 366 -26.14 5.27 1.69
CA ILE A 366 -26.17 4.50 2.96
C ILE A 366 -26.48 3.03 2.67
N ALA A 367 -27.51 2.74 1.86
CA ALA A 367 -27.84 1.37 1.48
C ALA A 367 -26.65 0.67 0.83
N LYS A 368 -25.96 1.32 -0.10
CA LYS A 368 -24.76 0.81 -0.74
C LYS A 368 -23.63 0.56 0.27
N ALA A 369 -23.35 1.52 1.14
CA ALA A 369 -22.29 1.37 2.15
C ALA A 369 -22.56 0.19 3.12
N ILE A 370 -23.84 -0.01 3.49
CA ILE A 370 -24.24 -1.16 4.31
C ILE A 370 -24.04 -2.46 3.55
N VAL A 371 -24.50 -2.56 2.29
CA VAL A 371 -24.37 -3.76 1.47
C VAL A 371 -22.89 -4.09 1.20
N ASP A 372 -22.08 -3.10 0.88
CA ASP A 372 -20.62 -3.25 0.67
C ASP A 372 -19.94 -3.75 1.96
N ALA A 373 -20.32 -3.24 3.13
CA ALA A 373 -19.83 -3.71 4.42
C ALA A 373 -20.19 -5.19 4.69
N HIS A 374 -21.24 -5.71 4.09
CA HIS A 374 -21.67 -7.11 4.14
C HIS A 374 -21.08 -7.96 2.99
N ARG A 375 -20.08 -7.45 2.24
CA ARG A 375 -19.49 -8.08 1.05
C ARG A 375 -20.53 -8.43 -0.01
N GLY A 376 -21.63 -7.67 -0.03
CA GLY A 376 -22.68 -7.75 -1.01
C GLY A 376 -22.43 -6.84 -2.20
N THR A 377 -23.41 -6.83 -3.10
CA THR A 377 -23.51 -5.87 -4.21
C THR A 377 -24.92 -5.34 -4.28
N ILE A 378 -25.07 -4.05 -4.58
CA ILE A 378 -26.35 -3.41 -4.86
C ILE A 378 -26.32 -2.85 -6.28
N ARG A 379 -27.43 -3.02 -7.01
CA ARG A 379 -27.61 -2.47 -8.35
C ARG A 379 -29.04 -2.02 -8.55
N CYS A 380 -29.24 -1.16 -9.55
CA CYS A 380 -30.56 -0.69 -9.98
C CYS A 380 -30.72 -1.01 -11.46
N GLU A 381 -31.91 -1.47 -11.82
CA GLU A 381 -32.37 -1.67 -13.20
C GLU A 381 -33.64 -0.81 -13.35
N SER A 382 -33.70 0.03 -14.39
CA SER A 382 -34.84 0.88 -14.66
C SER A 382 -35.13 0.92 -16.15
N GLY A 383 -36.40 0.71 -16.55
CA GLY A 383 -36.83 0.72 -17.94
C GLY A 383 -38.23 0.15 -18.11
N GLY A 384 -39.00 0.69 -19.08
CA GLY A 384 -40.38 0.25 -19.38
C GLY A 384 -41.36 0.55 -18.26
N GLY A 385 -41.13 1.60 -17.47
CA GLY A 385 -42.00 1.98 -16.36
C GLY A 385 -41.80 1.12 -15.10
N VAL A 386 -40.65 0.39 -15.00
CA VAL A 386 -40.32 -0.46 -13.84
C VAL A 386 -38.97 -0.12 -13.34
N THR A 387 -38.82 0.16 -12.05
CA THR A 387 -37.53 0.33 -11.36
C THR A 387 -37.37 -0.80 -10.35
N ARG A 388 -36.21 -1.43 -10.38
CA ARG A 388 -35.87 -2.57 -9.55
C ARG A 388 -34.49 -2.37 -8.88
N PHE A 389 -34.47 -2.29 -7.56
CA PHE A 389 -33.25 -2.29 -6.76
C PHE A 389 -32.92 -3.72 -6.29
N ILE A 390 -31.72 -4.18 -6.53
CA ILE A 390 -31.30 -5.57 -6.29
C ILE A 390 -30.10 -5.59 -5.36
N ILE A 391 -30.27 -6.20 -4.19
CA ILE A 391 -29.17 -6.51 -3.24
C ILE A 391 -28.81 -7.98 -3.37
N SER A 392 -27.52 -8.29 -3.47
CA SER A 392 -27.04 -9.66 -3.51
C SER A 392 -25.97 -9.85 -2.42
N LEU A 393 -26.22 -10.74 -1.46
CA LEU A 393 -25.39 -11.03 -0.30
C LEU A 393 -24.84 -12.46 -0.38
N PRO A 394 -23.56 -12.72 -0.02
CA PRO A 394 -23.07 -14.09 0.12
C PRO A 394 -23.78 -14.79 1.27
N LEU A 395 -24.31 -15.99 1.01
CA LEU A 395 -24.94 -16.81 2.04
C LEU A 395 -23.89 -17.20 3.12
N ALA A 396 -24.29 -17.13 4.38
CA ALA A 396 -23.51 -17.76 5.44
C ALA A 396 -23.52 -19.28 5.24
N ALA A 397 -22.34 -19.92 5.35
CA ALA A 397 -22.27 -21.38 5.34
C ALA A 397 -23.13 -21.90 6.49
N GLY A 398 -24.21 -22.62 6.17
CA GLY A 398 -25.15 -23.17 7.16
C GLY A 398 -24.39 -24.09 8.12
N LYS A 399 -24.50 -23.86 9.44
CA LYS A 399 -24.40 -24.96 10.37
C LYS A 399 -25.54 -25.92 10.01
N GLN A 400 -25.25 -27.05 9.39
CA GLN A 400 -26.16 -28.19 9.39
C GLN A 400 -26.43 -28.51 10.86
N GLU A 401 -27.64 -28.24 11.33
CA GLU A 401 -28.16 -28.89 12.53
C GLU A 401 -28.04 -30.39 12.28
N ARG A 402 -27.07 -31.03 12.91
CA ARG A 402 -27.06 -32.46 13.07
C ARG A 402 -28.32 -32.79 13.85
N GLY A 403 -29.31 -33.31 13.16
CA GLY A 403 -30.43 -33.93 13.80
C GLY A 403 -29.91 -34.96 14.81
N THR A 404 -30.18 -34.71 16.06
CA THR A 404 -30.11 -35.70 17.11
C THR A 404 -31.33 -36.57 16.93
N ASP A 405 -31.18 -37.63 16.15
CA ASP A 405 -32.03 -38.79 16.27
C ASP A 405 -31.81 -39.37 17.67
N HIS A 406 -32.76 -39.13 18.53
CA HIS A 406 -32.96 -39.93 19.73
C HIS A 406 -34.03 -40.98 19.42
N VAL A 407 -33.56 -42.22 19.27
CA VAL A 407 -34.34 -43.41 19.43
C VAL A 407 -34.57 -43.67 20.93
#